data_b853d097fea82c5e6f0cd5569e251c0d
#
_entry.id   b853d097fea82c5e6f0cd5569e251c0d
#
_cell.length_a   1.000
_cell.length_b   1.000
_cell.length_c   1.000
_cell.angle_alpha   90.00
_cell.angle_beta   90.00
_cell.angle_gamma   90.00
#
_symmetry.space_group_name_H-M   'P 1'
#
loop_
_entity.id
_entity.type
_entity.pdbx_description
1 polymer ?
#
loop_
_entity_poly.entity_id
_entity_poly.type
_entity_poly.pdbx_seq_one_letter_code
_entity_poly.pdbx_strand_id
1 'polypeptide(L)'
;MEVIKLNTTQRELNAIKNGKLNSFAHEIRPETNALFCELDNEGYVKDNNGVLQPRHYDAIRLSTEYENCVFTIEKSEIVLFEDKYGDLITYEVNGEEYIKAQIVYYLGDDYLKLN
;
A
#
# COMPACT_ATOMS: atom_id res chain seq x y z
N MET A 1 2.91 -10.96 -15.12
CA MET A 1 2.04 -10.18 -14.23
C MET A 1 2.63 -10.14 -12.81
N GLU A 2 2.87 -8.97 -12.29
CA GLU A 2 3.35 -8.84 -10.91
C GLU A 2 2.19 -8.65 -9.95
N VAL A 3 2.14 -9.49 -8.93
CA VAL A 3 1.07 -9.49 -7.92
C VAL A 3 1.69 -9.32 -6.54
N ILE A 4 1.23 -8.32 -5.81
CA ILE A 4 1.59 -8.18 -4.40
C ILE A 4 0.59 -8.97 -3.54
N LYS A 5 1.11 -9.67 -2.52
CA LYS A 5 0.30 -10.51 -1.64
C LYS A 5 0.31 -9.93 -0.22
N LEU A 6 -0.87 -9.59 0.28
CA LEU A 6 -1.02 -9.00 1.61
C LEU A 6 -2.18 -9.66 2.36
N ASN A 7 -2.08 -9.66 3.68
CA ASN A 7 -3.15 -10.13 4.54
C ASN A 7 -4.08 -8.97 4.90
N THR A 8 -5.35 -9.29 5.10
CA THR A 8 -6.34 -8.30 5.54
C THR A 8 -7.37 -8.97 6.46
N THR A 9 -8.28 -8.19 6.99
CA THR A 9 -9.40 -8.71 7.78
C THR A 9 -10.55 -9.08 6.86
N GLN A 10 -11.39 -10.01 7.32
CA GLN A 10 -12.59 -10.39 6.56
C GLN A 10 -13.54 -9.20 6.40
N ARG A 11 -13.62 -8.35 7.41
CA ARG A 11 -14.45 -7.13 7.36
C ARG A 11 -14.03 -6.21 6.23
N GLU A 12 -12.72 -5.95 6.10
CA GLU A 12 -12.20 -5.09 5.04
C GLU A 12 -12.36 -5.72 3.67
N LEU A 13 -12.05 -7.01 3.55
CA LEU A 13 -12.22 -7.73 2.30
C LEU A 13 -13.69 -7.72 1.83
N ASN A 14 -14.63 -7.93 2.74
CA ASN A 14 -16.06 -7.86 2.42
C ASN A 14 -16.47 -6.47 1.93
N ALA A 15 -15.94 -5.41 2.55
CA ALA A 15 -16.24 -4.04 2.13
C ALA A 15 -15.74 -3.78 0.71
N ILE A 16 -14.57 -4.30 0.36
CA ILE A 16 -14.02 -4.20 -1.00
C ILE A 16 -14.87 -4.99 -1.98
N LYS A 17 -15.20 -6.24 -1.66
CA LYS A 17 -16.01 -7.10 -2.52
C LYS A 17 -17.41 -6.52 -2.79
N ASN A 18 -17.97 -5.84 -1.80
CA ASN A 18 -19.31 -5.24 -1.89
C ASN A 18 -19.31 -3.84 -2.54
N GLY A 19 -18.16 -3.35 -2.94
CA GLY A 19 -18.06 -2.03 -3.55
C GLY A 19 -18.18 -0.85 -2.59
N LYS A 20 -18.20 -1.09 -1.28
CA LYS A 20 -18.24 -0.03 -0.27
C LYS A 20 -16.89 0.65 -0.12
N LEU A 21 -15.82 -0.06 -0.46
CA LEU A 21 -14.45 0.40 -0.37
C LEU A 21 -13.75 0.03 -1.68
N ASN A 22 -13.17 1.00 -2.37
CA ASN A 22 -12.51 0.78 -3.66
C ASN A 22 -10.98 0.93 -3.59
N SER A 23 -10.43 0.93 -2.40
CA SER A 23 -8.99 1.02 -2.20
C SER A 23 -8.56 0.18 -1.02
N PHE A 24 -7.28 -0.17 -1.01
CA PHE A 24 -6.63 -0.87 0.09
C PHE A 24 -5.37 -0.10 0.49
N ALA A 25 -5.26 0.24 1.77
CA ALA A 25 -4.13 0.98 2.29
C ALA A 25 -3.34 0.13 3.29
N HIS A 26 -2.03 0.29 3.29
CA HIS A 26 -1.14 -0.41 4.21
C HIS A 26 -0.01 0.52 4.66
N GLU A 27 0.34 0.49 5.94
CA GLU A 27 1.44 1.31 6.45
C GLU A 27 2.76 0.85 5.82
N ILE A 28 3.60 1.83 5.46
CA ILE A 28 4.95 1.58 4.97
C ILE A 28 5.91 1.74 6.14
N ARG A 29 6.69 0.71 6.41
CA ARG A 29 7.72 0.71 7.44
C ARG A 29 9.10 0.62 6.78
N PRO A 30 10.21 0.96 7.48
CA PRO A 30 11.54 0.82 6.89
C PRO A 30 11.79 -0.57 6.31
N GLU A 31 11.36 -1.63 7.00
CA GLU A 31 11.53 -3.02 6.57
C GLU A 31 10.68 -3.39 5.36
N THR A 32 9.66 -2.60 5.03
CA THR A 32 8.76 -2.86 3.87
C THR A 32 8.92 -1.83 2.74
N ASN A 33 9.86 -0.89 2.86
CA ASN A 33 10.07 0.10 1.80
C ASN A 33 10.28 -0.54 0.43
N ALA A 34 11.13 -1.56 0.34
CA ALA A 34 11.43 -2.23 -0.93
C ALA A 34 10.22 -2.98 -1.50
N LEU A 35 9.29 -3.39 -0.65
CA LEU A 35 8.07 -4.07 -1.08
C LEU A 35 7.10 -3.08 -1.75
N PHE A 36 6.95 -1.89 -1.18
CA PHE A 36 5.92 -0.93 -1.59
C PHE A 36 6.43 0.20 -2.47
N CYS A 37 7.73 0.49 -2.43
CA CYS A 37 8.29 1.69 -3.05
C CYS A 37 9.36 1.34 -4.06
N GLU A 38 9.48 2.19 -5.08
CA GLU A 38 10.61 2.14 -5.99
C GLU A 38 11.79 2.85 -5.32
N LEU A 39 12.94 2.16 -5.21
CA LEU A 39 14.12 2.67 -4.52
C LEU A 39 15.20 3.07 -5.51
N ASP A 40 15.96 4.12 -5.17
CA ASP A 40 17.14 4.51 -5.92
C ASP A 40 18.36 3.63 -5.54
N ASN A 41 19.53 3.93 -6.13
CA ASN A 41 20.73 3.14 -5.89
C ASN A 41 21.25 3.21 -4.46
N GLU A 42 20.84 4.22 -3.69
CA GLU A 42 21.23 4.39 -2.30
C GLU A 42 20.20 3.82 -1.31
N GLY A 43 19.10 3.29 -1.83
CA GLY A 43 18.05 2.68 -1.01
C GLY A 43 16.98 3.65 -0.53
N TYR A 44 16.97 4.87 -1.03
CA TYR A 44 15.92 5.84 -0.74
C TYR A 44 14.77 5.72 -1.72
N VAL A 45 13.56 6.07 -1.27
CA VAL A 45 12.38 6.07 -2.13
C VAL A 45 12.57 7.10 -3.25
N LYS A 46 12.40 6.68 -4.49
CA LYS A 46 12.51 7.59 -5.63
C LYS A 46 11.46 8.68 -5.57
N ASP A 47 11.89 9.88 -5.91
CA ASP A 47 11.07 11.08 -5.93
C ASP A 47 11.10 11.64 -7.35
N ASN A 48 9.92 11.81 -7.96
CA ASN A 48 9.80 12.41 -9.28
C ASN A 48 9.01 13.72 -9.15
N ASN A 49 9.73 14.84 -9.09
CA ASN A 49 9.14 16.17 -8.94
C ASN A 49 8.23 16.31 -7.70
N GLY A 50 8.70 15.79 -6.56
CA GLY A 50 7.95 15.86 -5.31
C GLY A 50 6.95 14.73 -5.10
N VAL A 51 6.85 13.82 -6.07
CA VAL A 51 5.94 12.67 -5.98
C VAL A 51 6.75 11.40 -5.72
N LEU A 52 6.55 10.80 -4.56
CA LEU A 52 7.20 9.54 -4.21
C LEU A 52 6.65 8.41 -5.07
N GLN A 53 7.54 7.55 -5.57
CA GLN A 53 7.20 6.54 -6.57
C GLN A 53 6.88 5.20 -5.92
N PRO A 54 5.63 4.70 -6.06
CA PRO A 54 5.30 3.35 -5.62
C PRO A 54 5.91 2.33 -6.58
N ARG A 55 6.26 1.16 -6.02
CA ARG A 55 6.66 0.03 -6.85
C ARG A 55 5.43 -0.45 -7.63
N HIS A 56 5.60 -0.71 -8.92
CA HIS A 56 4.51 -1.15 -9.79
C HIS A 56 4.10 -2.61 -9.51
N TYR A 57 2.78 -2.82 -9.35
CA TYR A 57 2.14 -4.14 -9.35
C TYR A 57 0.90 -4.07 -10.21
N ASP A 58 0.63 -5.15 -10.92
CA ASP A 58 -0.57 -5.25 -11.78
C ASP A 58 -1.82 -5.56 -10.96
N ALA A 59 -1.65 -6.32 -9.89
CA ALA A 59 -2.76 -6.78 -9.07
C ALA A 59 -2.32 -6.99 -7.63
N ILE A 60 -3.29 -7.06 -6.74
CA ILE A 60 -3.09 -7.38 -5.33
C ILE A 60 -3.92 -8.60 -4.96
N ARG A 61 -3.28 -9.54 -4.26
CA ARG A 61 -3.95 -10.69 -3.65
C ARG A 61 -4.15 -10.40 -2.17
N LEU A 62 -5.40 -10.28 -1.76
CA LEU A 62 -5.76 -10.07 -0.36
C LEU A 62 -6.23 -11.39 0.24
N SER A 63 -5.63 -11.75 1.37
CA SER A 63 -5.88 -13.02 2.04
C SER A 63 -6.42 -12.80 3.45
N THR A 64 -7.43 -13.59 3.79
CA THR A 64 -7.93 -13.73 5.15
C THR A 64 -7.76 -15.18 5.59
N GLU A 65 -8.24 -15.53 6.78
CA GLU A 65 -8.27 -16.93 7.23
C GLU A 65 -9.17 -17.80 6.34
N TYR A 66 -10.12 -17.20 5.63
CA TYR A 66 -11.19 -17.93 4.95
C TYR A 66 -11.10 -17.90 3.43
N GLU A 67 -10.47 -16.87 2.86
CA GLU A 67 -10.47 -16.73 1.40
C GLU A 67 -9.30 -15.91 0.89
N ASN A 68 -9.04 -16.04 -0.38
CA ASN A 68 -8.06 -15.25 -1.12
C ASN A 68 -8.74 -14.64 -2.34
N CYS A 69 -8.58 -13.32 -2.53
CA CYS A 69 -9.13 -12.63 -3.69
C CYS A 69 -8.04 -11.82 -4.37
N VAL A 70 -8.05 -11.79 -5.68
CA VAL A 70 -7.12 -10.98 -6.49
C VAL A 70 -7.90 -9.85 -7.13
N PHE A 71 -7.41 -8.62 -6.94
CA PHE A 71 -8.00 -7.42 -7.53
C PHE A 71 -6.97 -6.76 -8.44
N THR A 72 -7.42 -6.25 -9.58
CA THR A 72 -6.59 -5.43 -10.45
C THR A 72 -6.29 -4.09 -9.76
N ILE A 73 -5.05 -3.63 -9.84
CA ILE A 73 -4.65 -2.31 -9.33
C ILE A 73 -4.74 -1.31 -10.49
N GLU A 74 -5.58 -0.30 -10.34
CA GLU A 74 -5.72 0.76 -11.34
C GLU A 74 -4.73 1.88 -11.13
N LYS A 75 -4.40 2.17 -9.87
CA LYS A 75 -3.51 3.26 -9.49
C LYS A 75 -2.91 2.96 -8.13
N SER A 76 -1.69 3.42 -7.91
CA SER A 76 -1.01 3.34 -6.61
C SER A 76 -0.47 4.71 -6.24
N GLU A 77 -0.48 5.03 -4.95
CA GLU A 77 0.17 6.26 -4.47
C GLU A 77 0.73 6.07 -3.07
N ILE A 78 1.78 6.80 -2.76
CA ILE A 78 2.37 6.88 -1.42
C ILE A 78 1.84 8.14 -0.77
N VAL A 79 1.18 7.99 0.38
CA VAL A 79 0.58 9.10 1.13
C VAL A 79 1.35 9.30 2.42
N LEU A 80 1.85 10.52 2.62
CA LEU A 80 2.51 10.90 3.86
C LEU A 80 1.47 11.45 4.85
N PHE A 81 1.61 11.08 6.11
CA PHE A 81 0.68 11.56 7.15
C PHE A 81 1.11 12.93 7.65
N GLU A 82 0.15 13.82 7.80
CA GLU A 82 0.36 15.16 8.33
C GLU A 82 -0.53 15.37 9.55
N ASP A 83 -0.06 16.20 10.48
CA ASP A 83 -0.87 16.62 11.61
C ASP A 83 -1.81 17.77 11.21
N LYS A 84 -2.59 18.29 12.17
CA LYS A 84 -3.55 19.35 11.90
C LYS A 84 -2.90 20.69 11.47
N TYR A 85 -1.60 20.82 11.63
CA TYR A 85 -0.85 22.01 11.23
C TYR A 85 -0.13 21.86 9.90
N GLY A 86 -0.25 20.69 9.26
CA GLY A 86 0.45 20.39 8.01
C GLY A 86 1.87 19.88 8.18
N ASP A 87 2.30 19.61 9.41
CA ASP A 87 3.62 19.04 9.67
C ASP A 87 3.59 17.53 9.52
N LEU A 88 4.66 16.97 8.91
CA LEU A 88 4.76 15.53 8.72
C LEU A 88 4.82 14.82 10.07
N ILE A 89 4.06 13.74 10.19
CA ILE A 89 4.10 12.86 11.35
C ILE A 89 5.29 11.93 11.20
N THR A 90 6.13 11.86 12.24
CA THR A 90 7.31 11.00 12.24
C THR A 90 7.26 10.02 13.41
N TYR A 91 8.09 8.99 13.33
CA TYR A 91 8.30 8.03 14.40
C TYR A 91 9.77 7.60 14.42
N GLU A 92 10.22 7.04 15.53
CA GLU A 92 11.62 6.66 15.71
C GLU A 92 11.75 5.15 15.79
N VAL A 93 12.74 4.60 15.08
CA VAL A 93 13.13 3.18 15.16
C VAL A 93 14.64 3.12 15.30
N ASN A 94 15.11 2.53 16.40
CA ASN A 94 16.55 2.36 16.66
C ASN A 94 17.36 3.65 16.55
N GLY A 95 16.79 4.77 17.01
CA GLY A 95 17.46 6.06 17.00
C GLY A 95 17.36 6.83 15.68
N GLU A 96 16.74 6.26 14.67
CA GLU A 96 16.52 6.95 13.39
C GLU A 96 15.08 7.38 13.25
N GLU A 97 14.87 8.58 12.70
CA GLU A 97 13.54 9.15 12.51
C GLU A 97 13.04 8.86 11.10
N TYR A 98 11.80 8.39 11.01
CA TYR A 98 11.12 8.07 9.76
C TYR A 98 9.80 8.82 9.65
N ILE A 99 9.41 9.16 8.43
CA ILE A 99 8.11 9.78 8.16
C ILE A 99 7.05 8.69 8.10
N LYS A 100 5.94 8.92 8.78
CA LYS A 100 4.80 8.00 8.73
C LYS A 100 4.14 8.09 7.36
N ALA A 101 4.00 6.96 6.68
CA ALA A 101 3.47 6.89 5.33
C ALA A 101 2.65 5.62 5.12
N GLN A 102 1.80 5.64 4.11
CA GLN A 102 1.09 4.45 3.67
C GLN A 102 1.09 4.35 2.16
N ILE A 103 1.03 3.12 1.67
CA ILE A 103 0.72 2.83 0.28
C ILE A 103 -0.79 2.71 0.13
N VAL A 104 -1.34 3.28 -0.94
CA VAL A 104 -2.76 3.14 -1.28
C VAL A 104 -2.87 2.54 -2.67
N TYR A 105 -3.55 1.41 -2.78
CA TYR A 105 -3.87 0.77 -4.05
C TYR A 105 -5.34 1.03 -4.36
N TYR A 106 -5.61 1.69 -5.49
CA TYR A 106 -6.96 1.87 -5.99
C TYR A 106 -7.31 0.68 -6.87
N LEU A 107 -8.41 0.01 -6.55
CA LEU A 107 -8.74 -1.30 -7.08
C LEU A 107 -9.80 -1.21 -8.17
N GLY A 108 -9.70 -2.10 -9.17
CA GLY A 108 -10.73 -2.28 -10.15
C GLY A 108 -11.96 -2.98 -9.56
N ASP A 109 -13.07 -2.93 -10.30
CA ASP A 109 -14.33 -3.54 -9.87
C ASP A 109 -14.32 -5.06 -9.92
N ASP A 110 -13.46 -5.62 -10.76
CA ASP A 110 -13.39 -7.07 -10.97
C ASP A 110 -12.42 -7.71 -9.99
N TYR A 111 -12.80 -8.87 -9.49
CA TYR A 111 -11.89 -9.67 -8.68
C TYR A 111 -12.07 -11.15 -8.96
N LEU A 112 -11.03 -11.92 -8.64
CA LEU A 112 -11.03 -13.37 -8.77
C LEU A 112 -10.85 -14.00 -7.38
N LYS A 113 -11.81 -14.84 -6.98
CA LYS A 113 -11.70 -15.62 -5.76
C LYS A 113 -10.89 -16.88 -6.05
N LEU A 114 -9.85 -17.15 -5.25
CA LEU A 114 -8.92 -18.25 -5.48
C LEU A 114 -9.17 -19.51 -4.65
N ASN A 115 -10.19 -19.58 -3.86
CA ASN A 115 -10.58 -20.82 -3.17
C ASN A 115 -11.89 -20.65 -2.42
#